data_ffe867c224888ac1b09dcd348ef68de1
#
_entry.id   ffe867c224888ac1b09dcd348ef68de1
#
_cell.length_a   1.000
_cell.length_b   1.000
_cell.length_c   1.000
_cell.angle_alpha   90.00
_cell.angle_beta   90.00
_cell.angle_gamma   90.00
#
_symmetry.space_group_name_H-M   'P 1'
#
loop_
_entity.id
_entity.type
_entity.pdbx_description
1 polymer ?
#
loop_
_entity_poly.entity_id
_entity_poly.type
_entity_poly.pdbx_seq_one_letter_code
_entity_poly.pdbx_strand_id
1 'polypeptide(L)'
;MIAAPEAIAAAATDLASIGSTIGAANAAAAANTTAVLAAGADQVSVAIAAAFGAHGQAYQALSAQAATFHIQFVQALTAGAGSYAAAEAASAASITSPLLDAINAPFLAALGRPLIGNGADGAP
;
A
#
# COMPACT_ATOMS: atom_id res chain seq x y z
N MET A 1 -5.09 10.58 -18.30
CA MET A 1 -5.33 10.42 -16.85
C MET A 1 -3.96 10.19 -16.25
N ILE A 2 -3.54 11.03 -15.32
CA ILE A 2 -2.24 10.88 -14.66
C ILE A 2 -2.54 10.13 -13.35
N ALA A 3 -2.04 8.92 -13.19
CA ALA A 3 -2.04 8.24 -11.92
C ALA A 3 -1.01 8.94 -11.01
N ALA A 4 -1.24 8.93 -9.71
CA ALA A 4 -0.29 9.46 -8.73
C ALA A 4 0.29 8.29 -7.92
N PRO A 5 1.25 7.52 -8.48
CA PRO A 5 1.79 6.33 -7.84
C PRO A 5 2.43 6.65 -6.47
N GLU A 6 2.98 7.85 -6.31
CA GLU A 6 3.54 8.32 -5.05
C GLU A 6 2.46 8.47 -3.96
N ALA A 7 1.25 8.92 -4.31
CA ALA A 7 0.14 9.03 -3.35
C ALA A 7 -0.34 7.64 -2.90
N ILE A 8 -0.36 6.66 -3.81
CA ILE A 8 -0.70 5.27 -3.48
C ILE A 8 0.38 4.67 -2.57
N ALA A 9 1.66 4.91 -2.86
CA ALA A 9 2.77 4.43 -2.05
C ALA A 9 2.77 5.06 -0.64
N ALA A 10 2.47 6.36 -0.53
CA ALA A 10 2.31 7.04 0.75
C ALA A 10 1.14 6.44 1.55
N ALA A 11 -0.02 6.22 0.94
CA ALA A 11 -1.16 5.57 1.58
C ALA A 11 -0.83 4.15 2.04
N ALA A 12 -0.04 3.38 1.28
CA ALA A 12 0.42 2.06 1.70
C ALA A 12 1.32 2.13 2.95
N THR A 13 2.19 3.14 3.04
CA THR A 13 3.04 3.39 4.21
C THR A 13 2.21 3.75 5.44
N ASP A 14 1.22 4.61 5.31
CA ASP A 14 0.31 5.00 6.39
C ASP A 14 -0.48 3.78 6.90
N LEU A 15 -0.99 2.96 5.99
CA LEU A 15 -1.70 1.72 6.34
C LEU A 15 -0.77 0.73 7.07
N ALA A 16 0.49 0.59 6.66
CA ALA A 16 1.47 -0.24 7.36
C ALA A 16 1.71 0.25 8.80
N SER A 17 1.79 1.55 8.99
CA SER A 17 1.93 2.19 10.32
C SER A 17 0.70 1.92 11.21
N ILE A 18 -0.51 2.04 10.66
CA ILE A 18 -1.76 1.72 11.37
C ILE A 18 -1.75 0.25 11.80
N GLY A 19 -1.40 -0.67 10.89
CA GLY A 19 -1.30 -2.10 11.21
C GLY A 19 -0.33 -2.40 12.34
N SER A 20 0.84 -1.76 12.33
CA SER A 20 1.85 -1.86 13.40
C SER A 20 1.32 -1.35 14.75
N THR A 21 0.61 -0.23 14.76
CA THR A 21 0.01 0.35 15.97
C THR A 21 -1.06 -0.58 16.56
N ILE A 22 -1.93 -1.14 15.71
CA ILE A 22 -2.96 -2.11 16.13
C ILE A 22 -2.30 -3.37 16.69
N GLY A 23 -1.25 -3.87 16.04
CA GLY A 23 -0.50 -5.04 16.51
C GLY A 23 0.11 -4.82 17.89
N ALA A 24 0.73 -3.67 18.12
CA ALA A 24 1.28 -3.30 19.43
C ALA A 24 0.19 -3.19 20.51
N ALA A 25 -0.96 -2.59 20.19
CA ALA A 25 -2.09 -2.50 21.12
C ALA A 25 -2.66 -3.89 21.48
N ASN A 26 -2.81 -4.78 20.47
CA ASN A 26 -3.27 -6.15 20.68
C ASN A 26 -2.31 -6.96 21.55
N ALA A 27 -0.98 -6.81 21.33
CA ALA A 27 0.04 -7.46 22.14
C ALA A 27 -0.01 -6.97 23.59
N ALA A 28 -0.16 -5.66 23.80
CA ALA A 28 -0.28 -5.08 25.15
C ALA A 28 -1.54 -5.55 25.89
N ALA A 29 -2.65 -5.78 25.19
CA ALA A 29 -3.89 -6.26 25.79
C ALA A 29 -3.91 -7.78 26.04
N ALA A 30 -3.05 -8.55 25.38
CA ALA A 30 -3.12 -10.02 25.37
C ALA A 30 -3.11 -10.63 26.77
N ALA A 31 -2.12 -10.30 27.62
CA ALA A 31 -1.99 -10.90 28.96
C ALA A 31 -3.21 -10.61 29.83
N ASN A 32 -3.70 -9.37 29.80
CA ASN A 32 -4.82 -8.93 30.65
C ASN A 32 -6.18 -9.50 30.22
N THR A 33 -6.32 -9.89 28.96
CA THR A 33 -7.60 -10.39 28.40
C THR A 33 -7.68 -11.90 28.29
N THR A 34 -6.53 -12.59 28.13
CA THR A 34 -6.49 -14.05 27.98
C THR A 34 -6.32 -14.80 29.28
N ALA A 35 -5.89 -14.12 30.36
CA ALA A 35 -5.65 -14.72 31.67
C ALA A 35 -6.44 -13.96 32.77
N VAL A 36 -7.74 -13.81 32.54
CA VAL A 36 -8.64 -13.13 33.50
C VAL A 36 -8.78 -13.99 34.76
N LEU A 37 -8.49 -13.40 35.94
CA LEU A 37 -8.65 -14.05 37.21
C LEU A 37 -10.11 -14.00 37.66
N ALA A 38 -10.60 -15.08 38.27
CA ALA A 38 -11.93 -15.12 38.88
C ALA A 38 -12.03 -14.08 40.02
N ALA A 39 -13.11 -13.31 40.05
CA ALA A 39 -13.34 -12.28 41.07
C ALA A 39 -13.62 -12.88 42.47
N GLY A 40 -13.99 -14.16 42.54
CA GLY A 40 -14.24 -14.93 43.76
C GLY A 40 -14.03 -16.42 43.54
N ALA A 41 -14.08 -17.19 44.62
CA ALA A 41 -13.91 -18.64 44.58
C ALA A 41 -15.18 -19.41 44.22
N ASP A 42 -16.27 -18.69 43.87
CA ASP A 42 -17.55 -19.27 43.49
C ASP A 42 -17.58 -19.69 42.03
N GLN A 43 -18.45 -20.64 41.69
CA GLN A 43 -18.56 -21.20 40.35
C GLN A 43 -18.93 -20.17 39.26
N VAL A 44 -19.70 -19.14 39.62
CA VAL A 44 -20.11 -18.10 38.65
C VAL A 44 -18.91 -17.23 38.29
N SER A 45 -18.13 -16.77 39.27
CA SER A 45 -16.92 -16.00 39.04
C SER A 45 -15.91 -16.78 38.20
N VAL A 46 -15.71 -18.07 38.46
CA VAL A 46 -14.84 -18.95 37.69
C VAL A 46 -15.36 -19.10 36.25
N ALA A 47 -16.65 -19.35 36.06
CA ALA A 47 -17.24 -19.47 34.72
C ALA A 47 -17.12 -18.18 33.89
N ILE A 48 -17.33 -17.03 34.53
CA ILE A 48 -17.18 -15.73 33.87
C ILE A 48 -15.72 -15.51 33.46
N ALA A 49 -14.75 -15.75 34.33
CA ALA A 49 -13.34 -15.60 34.03
C ALA A 49 -12.91 -16.51 32.84
N ALA A 50 -13.40 -17.75 32.84
CA ALA A 50 -13.14 -18.70 31.73
C ALA A 50 -13.76 -18.20 30.41
N ALA A 51 -14.98 -17.67 30.42
CA ALA A 51 -15.64 -17.15 29.22
C ALA A 51 -14.90 -15.93 28.65
N PHE A 52 -14.50 -14.98 29.50
CA PHE A 52 -13.71 -13.83 29.06
C PHE A 52 -12.31 -14.22 28.56
N GLY A 53 -11.65 -15.15 29.24
CA GLY A 53 -10.34 -15.69 28.79
C GLY A 53 -10.44 -16.37 27.43
N ALA A 54 -11.45 -17.21 27.21
CA ALA A 54 -11.71 -17.85 25.92
C ALA A 54 -12.00 -16.82 24.82
N HIS A 55 -12.80 -15.80 25.11
CA HIS A 55 -13.05 -14.70 24.17
C HIS A 55 -11.76 -13.95 23.83
N GLY A 56 -10.93 -13.63 24.82
CA GLY A 56 -9.63 -12.99 24.62
C GLY A 56 -8.71 -13.83 23.72
N GLN A 57 -8.65 -15.15 23.92
CA GLN A 57 -7.87 -16.05 23.07
C GLN A 57 -8.40 -16.09 21.63
N ALA A 58 -9.71 -16.17 21.45
CA ALA A 58 -10.35 -16.14 20.13
C ALA A 58 -10.06 -14.81 19.41
N TYR A 59 -10.13 -13.69 20.12
CA TYR A 59 -9.79 -12.37 19.60
C TYR A 59 -8.32 -12.32 19.14
N GLN A 60 -7.39 -12.82 19.94
CA GLN A 60 -5.96 -12.83 19.56
C GLN A 60 -5.70 -13.66 18.29
N ALA A 61 -6.35 -14.82 18.16
CA ALA A 61 -6.27 -15.65 16.97
C ALA A 61 -6.82 -14.93 15.72
N LEU A 62 -7.97 -14.26 15.85
CA LEU A 62 -8.56 -13.48 14.77
C LEU A 62 -7.71 -12.26 14.41
N SER A 63 -7.15 -11.56 15.40
CA SER A 63 -6.23 -10.44 15.20
C SER A 63 -5.00 -10.82 14.40
N ALA A 64 -4.42 -12.01 14.65
CA ALA A 64 -3.28 -12.50 13.89
C ALA A 64 -3.64 -12.75 12.42
N GLN A 65 -4.82 -13.30 12.14
CA GLN A 65 -5.31 -13.48 10.77
C GLN A 65 -5.55 -12.13 10.07
N ALA A 66 -6.17 -11.18 10.78
CA ALA A 66 -6.41 -9.84 10.26
C ALA A 66 -5.09 -9.11 9.97
N ALA A 67 -4.07 -9.24 10.81
CA ALA A 67 -2.75 -8.68 10.59
C ALA A 67 -2.08 -9.27 9.34
N THR A 68 -2.18 -10.58 9.13
CA THR A 68 -1.67 -11.23 7.91
C THR A 68 -2.36 -10.70 6.65
N PHE A 69 -3.68 -10.61 6.67
CA PHE A 69 -4.46 -10.02 5.57
C PHE A 69 -4.03 -8.57 5.29
N HIS A 70 -3.89 -7.77 6.35
CA HIS A 70 -3.48 -6.36 6.25
C HIS A 70 -2.10 -6.21 5.59
N ILE A 71 -1.13 -7.04 5.98
CA ILE A 71 0.20 -7.05 5.36
C ILE A 71 0.12 -7.37 3.86
N GLN A 72 -0.65 -8.39 3.48
CA GLN A 72 -0.86 -8.75 2.08
C GLN A 72 -1.53 -7.62 1.29
N PHE A 73 -2.50 -6.96 1.89
CA PHE A 73 -3.17 -5.81 1.29
C PHE A 73 -2.20 -4.65 1.03
N VAL A 74 -1.37 -4.29 2.02
CA VAL A 74 -0.35 -3.24 1.89
C VAL A 74 0.66 -3.59 0.80
N GLN A 75 1.10 -4.86 0.73
CA GLN A 75 2.00 -5.32 -0.33
C GLN A 75 1.36 -5.21 -1.72
N ALA A 76 0.09 -5.60 -1.87
CA ALA A 76 -0.64 -5.49 -3.12
C ALA A 76 -0.79 -4.02 -3.56
N LEU A 77 -1.06 -3.12 -2.62
CA LEU A 77 -1.17 -1.69 -2.87
C LEU A 77 0.18 -1.10 -3.34
N THR A 78 1.28 -1.48 -2.69
CA THR A 78 2.64 -1.08 -3.07
C THR A 78 3.01 -1.59 -4.46
N ALA A 79 2.71 -2.86 -4.77
CA ALA A 79 2.93 -3.44 -6.09
C ALA A 79 2.09 -2.73 -7.17
N GLY A 80 0.85 -2.38 -6.85
CA GLY A 80 -0.02 -1.58 -7.72
C GLY A 80 0.57 -0.21 -8.04
N ALA A 81 1.08 0.50 -7.04
CA ALA A 81 1.77 1.78 -7.24
C ALA A 81 2.97 1.63 -8.19
N GLY A 82 3.79 0.59 -8.00
CA GLY A 82 4.90 0.27 -8.89
C GLY A 82 4.48 -0.01 -10.33
N SER A 83 3.35 -0.71 -10.52
CA SER A 83 2.80 -0.97 -11.85
C SER A 83 2.37 0.30 -12.57
N TYR A 84 1.73 1.24 -11.87
CA TYR A 84 1.38 2.55 -12.42
C TYR A 84 2.62 3.36 -12.77
N ALA A 85 3.64 3.40 -11.89
CA ALA A 85 4.89 4.09 -12.16
C ALA A 85 5.60 3.55 -13.41
N ALA A 86 5.64 2.21 -13.56
CA ALA A 86 6.22 1.57 -14.74
C ALA A 86 5.45 1.89 -16.02
N ALA A 87 4.11 1.90 -15.98
CA ALA A 87 3.28 2.26 -17.12
C ALA A 87 3.45 3.73 -17.53
N GLU A 88 3.57 4.64 -16.57
CA GLU A 88 3.84 6.06 -16.85
C GLU A 88 5.23 6.26 -17.46
N ALA A 89 6.27 5.57 -16.93
CA ALA A 89 7.60 5.61 -17.49
C ALA A 89 7.64 5.06 -18.94
N ALA A 90 6.95 3.96 -19.21
CA ALA A 90 6.82 3.41 -20.56
C ALA A 90 6.09 4.36 -21.50
N SER A 91 5.03 5.04 -21.02
CA SER A 91 4.32 6.05 -21.81
C SER A 91 5.19 7.26 -22.12
N ALA A 92 5.96 7.75 -21.15
CA ALA A 92 6.92 8.84 -21.35
C ALA A 92 8.02 8.44 -22.36
N ALA A 93 8.58 7.22 -22.24
CA ALA A 93 9.58 6.71 -23.17
C ALA A 93 9.05 6.54 -24.60
N SER A 94 7.75 6.27 -24.78
CA SER A 94 7.14 6.14 -26.11
C SER A 94 7.10 7.46 -26.88
N ILE A 95 7.08 8.60 -26.19
CA ILE A 95 7.10 9.94 -26.80
C ILE A 95 8.50 10.29 -27.36
N THR A 96 9.55 9.72 -26.77
CA THR A 96 10.96 9.90 -27.16
C THR A 96 11.52 8.66 -27.86
N SER A 97 10.68 7.87 -28.53
CA SER A 97 11.10 6.60 -29.11
C SER A 97 11.96 6.78 -30.35
N PRO A 98 12.89 5.87 -30.64
CA PRO A 98 13.68 5.87 -31.89
C PRO A 98 12.82 5.89 -33.16
N LEU A 99 11.58 5.41 -33.09
CA LEU A 99 10.62 5.47 -34.17
C LEU A 99 10.17 6.90 -34.44
N LEU A 100 9.89 7.68 -33.41
CA LEU A 100 9.58 9.11 -33.53
C LEU A 100 10.77 9.90 -34.10
N ASP A 101 11.99 9.57 -33.67
CA ASP A 101 13.21 10.17 -34.20
C ASP A 101 13.35 9.86 -35.69
N ALA A 102 13.14 8.62 -36.12
CA ALA A 102 13.17 8.23 -37.52
C ALA A 102 12.08 8.94 -38.35
N ILE A 103 10.86 9.11 -37.83
CA ILE A 103 9.78 9.84 -38.48
C ILE A 103 10.10 11.33 -38.58
N ASN A 104 10.70 11.91 -37.54
CA ASN A 104 11.02 13.34 -37.48
C ASN A 104 12.27 13.72 -38.23
N ALA A 105 13.23 12.82 -38.41
CA ALA A 105 14.55 13.12 -39.03
C ALA A 105 14.45 13.84 -40.38
N PRO A 106 13.63 13.43 -41.39
CA PRO A 106 13.54 14.13 -42.65
C PRO A 106 12.94 15.54 -42.53
N PHE A 107 12.01 15.74 -41.58
CA PHE A 107 11.36 17.03 -41.37
C PHE A 107 12.26 17.98 -40.59
N LEU A 108 13.04 17.47 -39.63
CA LEU A 108 14.09 18.25 -38.95
C LEU A 108 15.17 18.72 -39.93
N ALA A 109 15.58 17.85 -40.86
CA ALA A 109 16.58 18.19 -41.85
C ALA A 109 16.06 19.23 -42.87
N ALA A 110 14.78 19.13 -43.29
CA ALA A 110 14.23 20.01 -44.32
C ALA A 110 13.63 21.31 -43.77
N LEU A 111 13.02 21.29 -42.58
CA LEU A 111 12.22 22.39 -42.03
C LEU A 111 12.72 22.90 -40.68
N GLY A 112 13.71 22.24 -40.05
CA GLY A 112 14.20 22.55 -38.72
C GLY A 112 13.16 22.29 -37.60
N ARG A 113 12.07 21.55 -37.90
CA ARG A 113 10.97 21.30 -36.96
C ARG A 113 10.55 19.85 -37.01
N PRO A 114 10.27 19.23 -35.84
CA PRO A 114 9.70 17.87 -35.82
C PRO A 114 8.29 17.87 -36.39
N LEU A 115 7.91 16.76 -37.02
CA LEU A 115 6.54 16.51 -37.48
C LEU A 115 5.62 16.16 -36.31
N ILE A 116 6.15 15.37 -35.36
CA ILE A 116 5.44 14.92 -34.16
C ILE A 116 6.32 15.23 -32.95
N GLY A 117 5.82 16.01 -31.98
CA GLY A 117 6.51 16.37 -30.75
C GLY A 117 6.37 17.85 -30.40
N ASN A 118 7.03 18.27 -29.33
CA ASN A 118 7.14 19.69 -28.98
C ASN A 118 7.96 20.42 -30.05
N GLY A 119 7.49 21.60 -30.45
CA GLY A 119 8.27 22.51 -31.28
C GLY A 119 9.56 22.92 -30.58
N ALA A 120 10.55 23.38 -31.38
CA ALA A 120 11.75 24.00 -30.83
C ALA A 120 11.36 25.26 -30.04
N ASP A 121 12.04 25.53 -28.93
CA ASP A 121 11.91 26.78 -28.21
C ASP A 121 12.25 27.94 -29.14
N GLY A 122 11.45 29.00 -29.12
CA GLY A 122 11.73 30.19 -29.91
C GLY A 122 13.09 30.77 -29.51
N ALA A 123 13.80 31.35 -30.46
CA ALA A 123 15.00 32.11 -30.14
C ALA A 123 14.65 33.31 -29.24
N PRO A 124 15.52 33.69 -28.28
CA PRO A 124 15.30 34.83 -27.39
C PRO A 124 15.28 36.16 -28.17
#